data_930469229a12c23549d86730aae4ad32
#
_entry.id   930469229a12c23549d86730aae4ad32
#
_cell.length_a   1.000
_cell.length_b   1.000
_cell.length_c   1.000
_cell.angle_alpha   90.00
_cell.angle_beta   90.00
_cell.angle_gamma   90.00
#
_symmetry.space_group_name_H-M   'P 1'
#
loop_
_entity.id
_entity.type
_entity.pdbx_description
1 polymer ?
#
loop_
_entity_poly.entity_id
_entity_poly.type
_entity_poly.pdbx_seq_one_letter_code
_entity_poly.pdbx_strand_id
1 'polypeptide(L)'
;GNYNTENVFLNDVILKAKQANDYFLLIGPPGTGKTSYALVAMVKEALSKSSSILLSAYTNRAVDEICDKMDKHKIQYIRIGSELSCDERFRKNLLDEKIRLNPDADILRKVIQETQVFVGTITSISGKLNLFDIKHFDLAIIDEASQILEPNLLGILCARHKNQTAIDKFIFIGDHKQLPAVVQQSERESIVSEPELIKIGMSDCRNSLFERLINIQKKNGSEDFIHMLFKQGRMHPEISSFSNEIFYEKKLKPIPLKHQLEILHCPIYDKSDGLQNLIASHRLAFIVSKGDKNPISDKTNKDEAIRISALLKTIYTINKNNFNPQTVGVIVPYRNQIALIRKEIKQLNIPALSDITIDTVER
;
A
#
# COMPACT_ATOMS: atom_id res chain seq x y z
N GLY A 1 -27.89 2.15 -14.02
CA GLY A 1 -28.12 1.32 -12.86
C GLY A 1 -27.83 2.09 -11.60
N ASN A 2 -28.76 2.12 -10.66
CA ASN A 2 -28.56 2.75 -9.36
C ASN A 2 -27.55 1.91 -8.57
N TYR A 3 -26.30 2.33 -8.53
CA TYR A 3 -25.31 1.80 -7.60
C TYR A 3 -25.58 2.43 -6.24
N ASN A 4 -26.27 1.70 -5.39
CA ASN A 4 -26.50 2.11 -4.00
C ASN A 4 -25.28 1.77 -3.17
N THR A 5 -24.14 2.43 -3.42
CA THR A 5 -23.10 2.49 -2.41
C THR A 5 -23.45 3.67 -1.51
N GLU A 6 -23.39 3.48 -0.21
CA GLU A 6 -23.51 4.55 0.79
C GLU A 6 -22.55 5.74 0.51
N ASN A 7 -21.69 5.60 -0.47
CA ASN A 7 -20.66 6.52 -0.89
C ASN A 7 -20.84 6.87 -2.38
N VAL A 8 -21.61 7.92 -2.68
CA VAL A 8 -21.84 8.47 -4.04
C VAL A 8 -20.50 8.64 -4.81
N PHE A 9 -19.45 8.93 -4.12
CA PHE A 9 -18.10 9.09 -4.65
C PHE A 9 -17.49 7.82 -5.28
N LEU A 10 -17.82 6.63 -4.75
CA LEU A 10 -17.36 5.37 -5.33
C LEU A 10 -18.12 4.99 -6.59
N ASN A 11 -19.31 5.53 -6.80
CA ASN A 11 -20.11 5.23 -7.98
C ASN A 11 -19.42 5.70 -9.27
N ASP A 12 -18.79 6.88 -9.25
CA ASP A 12 -18.04 7.40 -10.40
C ASP A 12 -16.82 6.53 -10.70
N VAL A 13 -16.07 6.12 -9.67
CA VAL A 13 -14.94 5.21 -9.81
C VAL A 13 -15.35 3.88 -10.43
N ILE A 14 -16.43 3.27 -9.92
CA ILE A 14 -16.94 1.99 -10.43
C ILE A 14 -17.42 2.14 -11.88
N LEU A 15 -18.11 3.24 -12.20
CA LEU A 15 -18.60 3.49 -13.55
C LEU A 15 -17.45 3.60 -14.55
N LYS A 16 -16.43 4.41 -14.25
CA LYS A 16 -15.23 4.55 -15.08
C LYS A 16 -14.48 3.24 -15.21
N ALA A 17 -14.29 2.53 -14.10
CA ALA A 17 -13.69 1.21 -14.12
C ALA A 17 -14.45 0.23 -15.01
N LYS A 18 -15.77 0.30 -15.10
CA LYS A 18 -16.60 -0.53 -16.00
C LYS A 18 -16.45 -0.14 -17.46
N GLN A 19 -16.39 1.15 -17.76
CA GLN A 19 -16.29 1.68 -19.12
C GLN A 19 -14.92 1.42 -19.75
N ALA A 20 -13.88 1.31 -18.94
CA ALA A 20 -12.55 0.92 -19.41
C ALA A 20 -12.58 -0.52 -19.97
N ASN A 21 -11.95 -0.78 -21.11
CA ASN A 21 -11.93 -2.09 -21.74
C ASN A 21 -10.80 -2.97 -21.19
N ASP A 22 -9.56 -2.68 -21.50
CA ASP A 22 -8.42 -3.53 -21.20
C ASP A 22 -7.87 -3.30 -19.78
N TYR A 23 -7.75 -2.04 -19.38
CA TYR A 23 -7.26 -1.70 -18.04
C TYR A 23 -7.84 -0.38 -17.51
N PHE A 24 -7.76 -0.24 -16.19
CA PHE A 24 -8.13 0.97 -15.45
C PHE A 24 -7.09 1.25 -14.34
N LEU A 25 -6.71 2.52 -14.18
CA LEU A 25 -5.72 2.98 -13.21
C LEU A 25 -6.41 3.78 -12.10
N LEU A 26 -6.36 3.28 -10.87
CA LEU A 26 -6.88 3.98 -9.71
C LEU A 26 -5.74 4.51 -8.84
N ILE A 27 -5.55 5.81 -8.85
CA ILE A 27 -4.60 6.48 -7.95
C ILE A 27 -5.27 6.65 -6.60
N GLY A 28 -4.71 6.02 -5.57
CA GLY A 28 -5.22 6.06 -4.20
C GLY A 28 -4.21 6.64 -3.22
N PRO A 29 -4.17 7.96 -3.01
CA PRO A 29 -3.34 8.58 -1.98
C PRO A 29 -3.57 8.01 -0.58
N PRO A 30 -2.67 8.28 0.39
CA PRO A 30 -2.80 7.75 1.74
C PRO A 30 -4.13 8.09 2.39
N GLY A 31 -4.78 7.10 3.00
CA GLY A 31 -6.02 7.29 3.73
C GLY A 31 -7.28 7.49 2.90
N THR A 32 -7.21 7.33 1.56
CA THR A 32 -8.38 7.49 0.67
C THR A 32 -9.27 6.23 0.57
N GLY A 33 -8.90 5.14 1.24
CA GLY A 33 -9.71 3.93 1.28
C GLY A 33 -9.63 3.06 0.03
N LYS A 34 -8.50 3.09 -0.70
CA LYS A 34 -8.27 2.28 -1.90
C LYS A 34 -8.60 0.80 -1.70
N THR A 35 -8.02 0.14 -0.70
CA THR A 35 -8.27 -1.28 -0.40
C THR A 35 -9.57 -1.49 0.37
N SER A 36 -9.86 -0.62 1.34
CA SER A 36 -11.01 -0.80 2.25
C SER A 36 -12.37 -0.54 1.61
N TYR A 37 -12.43 0.37 0.64
CA TYR A 37 -13.68 0.79 0.01
C TYR A 37 -13.68 0.56 -1.49
N ALA A 38 -12.71 1.10 -2.23
CA ALA A 38 -12.73 1.05 -3.69
C ALA A 38 -12.56 -0.38 -4.22
N LEU A 39 -11.54 -1.13 -3.76
CA LEU A 39 -11.34 -2.53 -4.14
C LEU A 39 -12.56 -3.38 -3.81
N VAL A 40 -13.09 -3.27 -2.58
CA VAL A 40 -14.27 -4.04 -2.15
C VAL A 40 -15.49 -3.72 -2.99
N ALA A 41 -15.72 -2.44 -3.33
CA ALA A 41 -16.85 -2.04 -4.16
C ALA A 41 -16.72 -2.60 -5.58
N MET A 42 -15.53 -2.59 -6.17
CA MET A 42 -15.27 -3.19 -7.48
C MET A 42 -15.48 -4.71 -7.48
N VAL A 43 -15.02 -5.40 -6.43
CA VAL A 43 -15.25 -6.84 -6.26
C VAL A 43 -16.75 -7.15 -6.17
N LYS A 44 -17.49 -6.43 -5.34
CA LYS A 44 -18.94 -6.63 -5.21
C LYS A 44 -19.69 -6.40 -6.52
N GLU A 45 -19.31 -5.36 -7.26
CA GLU A 45 -19.89 -5.08 -8.57
C GLU A 45 -19.60 -6.20 -9.57
N ALA A 46 -18.37 -6.71 -9.62
CA ALA A 46 -18.01 -7.80 -10.50
C ALA A 46 -18.76 -9.10 -10.12
N LEU A 47 -18.83 -9.42 -8.83
CA LEU A 47 -19.57 -10.59 -8.33
C LEU A 47 -21.08 -10.52 -8.65
N SER A 48 -21.69 -9.33 -8.68
CA SER A 48 -23.09 -9.16 -9.06
C SER A 48 -23.38 -9.57 -10.50
N LYS A 49 -22.32 -9.71 -11.32
CA LYS A 49 -22.37 -10.18 -12.72
C LYS A 49 -21.83 -11.60 -12.87
N SER A 50 -21.63 -12.30 -11.77
CA SER A 50 -21.06 -13.65 -11.74
C SER A 50 -19.62 -13.73 -12.31
N SER A 51 -18.87 -12.62 -12.30
CA SER A 51 -17.51 -12.58 -12.82
C SER A 51 -16.52 -13.37 -11.95
N SER A 52 -15.52 -13.95 -12.59
CA SER A 52 -14.34 -14.54 -11.96
C SER A 52 -13.28 -13.46 -11.74
N ILE A 53 -12.73 -13.37 -10.53
CA ILE A 53 -11.88 -12.26 -10.11
C ILE A 53 -10.58 -12.79 -9.52
N LEU A 54 -9.45 -12.25 -10.00
CA LEU A 54 -8.13 -12.43 -9.43
C LEU A 54 -7.72 -11.18 -8.66
N LEU A 55 -7.53 -11.30 -7.35
CA LEU A 55 -7.03 -10.23 -6.49
C LEU A 55 -5.56 -10.46 -6.18
N SER A 56 -4.74 -9.43 -6.35
CA SER A 56 -3.31 -9.56 -6.09
C SER A 56 -2.72 -8.31 -5.46
N ALA A 57 -1.62 -8.49 -4.76
CA ALA A 57 -0.79 -7.42 -4.22
C ALA A 57 0.69 -7.84 -4.17
N TYR A 58 1.57 -6.88 -3.87
CA TYR A 58 3.01 -7.14 -3.81
C TYR A 58 3.41 -8.00 -2.60
N THR A 59 2.89 -7.70 -1.40
CA THR A 59 3.30 -8.33 -0.15
C THR A 59 2.23 -9.27 0.42
N ASN A 60 2.65 -10.28 1.20
CA ASN A 60 1.72 -11.15 1.92
C ASN A 60 0.83 -10.37 2.89
N ARG A 61 1.36 -9.33 3.54
CA ARG A 61 0.60 -8.45 4.42
C ARG A 61 -0.56 -7.76 3.68
N ALA A 62 -0.30 -7.20 2.48
CA ALA A 62 -1.34 -6.59 1.67
C ALA A 62 -2.39 -7.63 1.21
N VAL A 63 -1.95 -8.84 0.87
CA VAL A 63 -2.86 -9.96 0.56
C VAL A 63 -3.70 -10.35 1.77
N ASP A 64 -3.13 -10.38 2.98
CA ASP A 64 -3.87 -10.64 4.22
C ASP A 64 -4.91 -9.54 4.51
N GLU A 65 -4.59 -8.27 4.23
CA GLU A 65 -5.55 -7.18 4.32
C GLU A 65 -6.72 -7.34 3.34
N ILE A 66 -6.46 -7.81 2.11
CA ILE A 66 -7.51 -8.14 1.14
C ILE A 66 -8.36 -9.31 1.68
N CYS A 67 -7.75 -10.38 2.18
CA CYS A 67 -8.46 -11.52 2.76
C CYS A 67 -9.36 -11.11 3.93
N ASP A 68 -8.86 -10.24 4.82
CA ASP A 68 -9.66 -9.67 5.93
C ASP A 68 -10.90 -8.92 5.43
N LYS A 69 -10.80 -8.19 4.31
CA LYS A 69 -11.96 -7.53 3.70
C LYS A 69 -12.93 -8.53 3.08
N MET A 70 -12.42 -9.57 2.41
CA MET A 70 -13.28 -10.62 1.84
C MET A 70 -14.07 -11.32 2.95
N ASP A 71 -13.40 -11.70 4.05
CA ASP A 71 -14.05 -12.34 5.21
C ASP A 71 -15.10 -11.42 5.85
N LYS A 72 -14.79 -10.14 6.08
CA LYS A 72 -15.74 -9.14 6.62
C LYS A 72 -17.00 -8.97 5.76
N HIS A 73 -16.87 -9.12 4.46
CA HIS A 73 -17.98 -9.03 3.52
C HIS A 73 -18.59 -10.39 3.17
N LYS A 74 -18.15 -11.47 3.83
CA LYS A 74 -18.64 -12.84 3.60
C LYS A 74 -18.47 -13.31 2.14
N ILE A 75 -17.42 -12.82 1.48
CA ILE A 75 -17.05 -13.22 0.13
C ILE A 75 -16.12 -14.42 0.24
N GLN A 76 -16.50 -15.53 -0.39
CA GLN A 76 -15.68 -16.73 -0.44
C GLN A 76 -14.55 -16.58 -1.44
N TYR A 77 -13.37 -17.09 -1.12
CA TYR A 77 -12.19 -17.02 -1.98
C TYR A 77 -11.26 -18.21 -1.75
N ILE A 78 -10.39 -18.44 -2.74
CA ILE A 78 -9.22 -19.30 -2.62
C ILE A 78 -7.98 -18.41 -2.53
N ARG A 79 -7.12 -18.65 -1.52
CA ARG A 79 -5.83 -17.97 -1.37
C ARG A 79 -4.71 -18.79 -2.02
N ILE A 80 -3.94 -18.15 -2.88
CA ILE A 80 -2.73 -18.70 -3.50
C ILE A 80 -1.52 -18.23 -2.69
N GLY A 81 -0.74 -19.17 -2.17
CA GLY A 81 0.44 -18.88 -1.34
C GLY A 81 0.81 -20.08 -0.49
N SER A 82 1.85 -19.92 0.34
CA SER A 82 2.27 -20.95 1.29
C SER A 82 1.71 -20.72 2.68
N GLU A 83 1.58 -21.78 3.46
CA GLU A 83 1.14 -21.72 4.85
C GLU A 83 2.08 -20.85 5.72
N LEU A 84 3.39 -20.90 5.46
CA LEU A 84 4.39 -20.14 6.21
C LEU A 84 4.31 -18.62 6.01
N SER A 85 3.76 -18.19 4.89
CA SER A 85 3.64 -16.78 4.53
C SER A 85 2.23 -16.21 4.66
N CYS A 86 1.31 -17.01 5.20
CA CYS A 86 -0.10 -16.71 5.36
C CYS A 86 -0.45 -16.50 6.83
N ASP A 87 -1.18 -15.44 7.15
CA ASP A 87 -1.75 -15.29 8.49
C ASP A 87 -2.64 -16.50 8.81
N GLU A 88 -2.53 -17.03 10.02
CA GLU A 88 -3.21 -18.25 10.47
C GLU A 88 -4.73 -18.20 10.23
N ARG A 89 -5.34 -17.04 10.38
CA ARG A 89 -6.78 -16.83 10.16
C ARG A 89 -7.25 -17.23 8.76
N PHE A 90 -6.37 -17.12 7.75
CA PHE A 90 -6.72 -17.33 6.34
C PHE A 90 -6.22 -18.67 5.78
N ARG A 91 -5.50 -19.51 6.56
CA ARG A 91 -4.94 -20.80 6.11
C ARG A 91 -5.99 -21.73 5.55
N LYS A 92 -7.20 -21.77 6.13
CA LYS A 92 -8.34 -22.56 5.66
C LYS A 92 -8.74 -22.29 4.20
N ASN A 93 -8.38 -21.12 3.68
CA ASN A 93 -8.69 -20.70 2.31
C ASN A 93 -7.54 -20.95 1.32
N LEU A 94 -6.40 -21.49 1.78
CA LEU A 94 -5.27 -21.80 0.89
C LEU A 94 -5.67 -22.84 -0.17
N LEU A 95 -5.15 -22.67 -1.39
CA LEU A 95 -5.32 -23.62 -2.48
C LEU A 95 -4.79 -25.00 -2.06
N ASP A 96 -3.63 -25.06 -1.42
CA ASP A 96 -3.03 -26.31 -0.96
C ASP A 96 -3.92 -27.04 0.08
N GLU A 97 -4.64 -26.28 0.92
CA GLU A 97 -5.65 -26.83 1.82
C GLU A 97 -6.88 -27.38 1.07
N LYS A 98 -7.31 -26.69 0.00
CA LYS A 98 -8.38 -27.18 -0.88
C LYS A 98 -7.97 -28.45 -1.60
N ILE A 99 -6.71 -28.57 -2.02
CA ILE A 99 -6.15 -29.79 -2.61
C ILE A 99 -6.17 -30.93 -1.57
N ARG A 100 -5.73 -30.67 -0.34
CA ARG A 100 -5.69 -31.65 0.74
C ARG A 100 -7.08 -32.19 1.08
N LEU A 101 -8.08 -31.32 1.07
CA LEU A 101 -9.47 -31.68 1.39
C LEU A 101 -10.22 -32.37 0.22
N ASN A 102 -9.74 -32.21 -1.02
CA ASN A 102 -10.34 -32.75 -2.22
C ASN A 102 -9.29 -33.52 -3.04
N PRO A 103 -8.93 -34.75 -2.62
CA PRO A 103 -7.89 -35.54 -3.29
C PRO A 103 -8.30 -36.01 -4.68
N ASP A 104 -9.59 -36.01 -4.99
CA ASP A 104 -10.10 -36.32 -6.34
C ASP A 104 -9.88 -35.12 -7.27
N ALA A 105 -9.19 -35.35 -8.38
CA ALA A 105 -8.80 -34.31 -9.34
C ALA A 105 -10.02 -33.63 -10.01
N ASP A 106 -11.09 -34.35 -10.27
CA ASP A 106 -12.29 -33.83 -10.92
C ASP A 106 -13.08 -32.95 -9.93
N ILE A 107 -13.17 -33.37 -8.67
CA ILE A 107 -13.78 -32.57 -7.61
C ILE A 107 -12.98 -31.28 -7.39
N LEU A 108 -11.65 -31.39 -7.29
CA LEU A 108 -10.78 -30.23 -7.13
C LEU A 108 -10.91 -29.25 -8.30
N ARG A 109 -10.92 -29.77 -9.54
CA ARG A 109 -11.13 -28.97 -10.75
C ARG A 109 -12.45 -28.20 -10.68
N LYS A 110 -13.52 -28.85 -10.24
CA LYS A 110 -14.83 -28.23 -10.09
C LYS A 110 -14.79 -27.13 -9.02
N VAL A 111 -14.17 -27.36 -7.88
CA VAL A 111 -13.98 -26.36 -6.81
C VAL A 111 -13.25 -25.12 -7.35
N ILE A 112 -12.17 -25.31 -8.13
CA ILE A 112 -11.42 -24.21 -8.76
C ILE A 112 -12.30 -23.47 -9.76
N GLN A 113 -13.03 -24.16 -10.60
CA GLN A 113 -13.88 -23.56 -11.64
C GLN A 113 -15.06 -22.79 -11.05
N GLU A 114 -15.69 -23.27 -10.00
CA GLU A 114 -16.85 -22.65 -9.35
C GLU A 114 -16.47 -21.50 -8.42
N THR A 115 -15.25 -21.47 -7.88
CA THR A 115 -14.81 -20.38 -7.01
C THR A 115 -14.60 -19.10 -7.85
N GLN A 116 -15.29 -18.03 -7.47
CA GLN A 116 -15.25 -16.79 -8.23
C GLN A 116 -14.03 -15.91 -7.87
N VAL A 117 -13.54 -15.93 -6.63
CA VAL A 117 -12.49 -15.02 -6.17
C VAL A 117 -11.24 -15.80 -5.79
N PHE A 118 -10.11 -15.39 -6.36
CA PHE A 118 -8.78 -15.88 -6.01
C PHE A 118 -7.93 -14.72 -5.50
N VAL A 119 -7.13 -14.97 -4.46
CA VAL A 119 -6.31 -13.93 -3.82
C VAL A 119 -4.89 -14.45 -3.63
N GLY A 120 -3.88 -13.68 -4.02
CA GLY A 120 -2.49 -14.09 -3.81
C GLY A 120 -1.48 -12.98 -4.11
N THR A 121 -0.23 -13.17 -3.71
CA THR A 121 0.83 -12.25 -4.16
C THR A 121 1.14 -12.49 -5.64
N ILE A 122 1.65 -11.46 -6.33
CA ILE A 122 2.12 -11.60 -7.72
C ILE A 122 3.07 -12.78 -7.87
N THR A 123 4.03 -12.91 -6.96
CA THR A 123 5.01 -14.02 -6.97
C THR A 123 4.34 -15.39 -6.79
N SER A 124 3.38 -15.51 -5.87
CA SER A 124 2.69 -16.77 -5.63
C SER A 124 1.83 -17.21 -6.83
N ILE A 125 1.17 -16.25 -7.48
CA ILE A 125 0.36 -16.50 -8.68
C ILE A 125 1.27 -16.87 -9.86
N SER A 126 2.37 -16.15 -10.07
CA SER A 126 3.37 -16.45 -11.13
C SER A 126 4.03 -17.82 -10.93
N GLY A 127 4.12 -18.31 -9.69
CA GLY A 127 4.59 -19.66 -9.39
C GLY A 127 3.57 -20.78 -9.67
N LYS A 128 2.31 -20.44 -10.00
CA LYS A 128 1.21 -21.40 -10.25
C LYS A 128 0.46 -21.06 -11.55
N LEU A 129 1.18 -20.73 -12.63
CA LEU A 129 0.58 -20.35 -13.92
C LEU A 129 -0.33 -21.42 -14.53
N ASN A 130 -0.14 -22.70 -14.20
CA ASN A 130 -1.03 -23.80 -14.57
C ASN A 130 -2.47 -23.62 -14.04
N LEU A 131 -2.72 -22.74 -13.08
CA LEU A 131 -4.06 -22.34 -12.68
C LEU A 131 -4.83 -21.76 -13.88
N PHE A 132 -4.18 -21.01 -14.73
CA PHE A 132 -4.79 -20.39 -15.90
C PHE A 132 -5.21 -21.41 -16.99
N ASP A 133 -4.67 -22.62 -16.97
CA ASP A 133 -5.16 -23.71 -17.84
C ASP A 133 -6.57 -24.16 -17.44
N ILE A 134 -6.90 -24.04 -16.15
CA ILE A 134 -8.16 -24.50 -15.56
C ILE A 134 -9.17 -23.37 -15.43
N LYS A 135 -8.71 -22.15 -15.13
CA LYS A 135 -9.53 -20.99 -14.75
C LYS A 135 -9.21 -19.79 -15.60
N HIS A 136 -10.25 -19.23 -16.21
CA HIS A 136 -10.25 -17.90 -16.83
C HIS A 136 -10.77 -16.86 -15.83
N PHE A 137 -10.26 -15.65 -15.90
CA PHE A 137 -10.68 -14.53 -15.05
C PHE A 137 -11.20 -13.36 -15.89
N ASP A 138 -12.40 -12.89 -15.59
CA ASP A 138 -12.97 -11.71 -16.26
C ASP A 138 -12.26 -10.41 -15.77
N LEU A 139 -11.69 -10.45 -14.57
CA LEU A 139 -11.09 -9.28 -13.95
C LEU A 139 -9.90 -9.66 -13.05
N ALA A 140 -8.78 -8.96 -13.21
CA ALA A 140 -7.73 -8.93 -12.21
C ALA A 140 -7.65 -7.54 -11.54
N ILE A 141 -7.61 -7.50 -10.22
CA ILE A 141 -7.36 -6.26 -9.45
C ILE A 141 -6.03 -6.41 -8.73
N ILE A 142 -5.11 -5.51 -9.03
CA ILE A 142 -3.76 -5.51 -8.48
C ILE A 142 -3.62 -4.29 -7.55
N ASP A 143 -3.58 -4.54 -6.25
CA ASP A 143 -3.40 -3.51 -5.23
C ASP A 143 -1.91 -3.23 -4.99
N GLU A 144 -1.59 -2.02 -4.53
CA GLU A 144 -0.21 -1.51 -4.37
C GLU A 144 0.63 -1.67 -5.67
N ALA A 145 -0.01 -1.49 -6.83
CA ALA A 145 0.60 -1.72 -8.14
C ALA A 145 1.81 -0.82 -8.43
N SER A 146 1.93 0.32 -7.76
CA SER A 146 3.10 1.20 -7.84
C SER A 146 4.37 0.62 -7.22
N GLN A 147 4.24 -0.41 -6.38
CA GLN A 147 5.36 -1.12 -5.75
C GLN A 147 5.81 -2.37 -6.54
N ILE A 148 5.21 -2.64 -7.69
CA ILE A 148 5.48 -3.83 -8.49
C ILE A 148 6.21 -3.43 -9.78
N LEU A 149 7.44 -3.91 -9.95
CA LEU A 149 8.17 -3.73 -11.20
C LEU A 149 7.49 -4.51 -12.33
N GLU A 150 7.48 -3.94 -13.53
CA GLU A 150 6.80 -4.51 -14.68
C GLU A 150 7.21 -5.96 -15.01
N PRO A 151 8.48 -6.37 -14.94
CA PRO A 151 8.88 -7.76 -15.18
C PRO A 151 8.16 -8.77 -14.27
N ASN A 152 7.82 -8.39 -13.04
CA ASN A 152 7.12 -9.27 -12.10
C ASN A 152 5.66 -9.55 -12.51
N LEU A 153 5.08 -8.68 -13.34
CA LEU A 153 3.71 -8.82 -13.84
C LEU A 153 3.61 -9.62 -15.13
N LEU A 154 4.71 -9.78 -15.89
CA LEU A 154 4.68 -10.38 -17.23
C LEU A 154 4.05 -11.77 -17.25
N GLY A 155 4.33 -12.62 -16.24
CA GLY A 155 3.74 -13.94 -16.14
C GLY A 155 2.20 -13.91 -16.09
N ILE A 156 1.62 -12.93 -15.41
CA ILE A 156 0.18 -12.80 -15.28
C ILE A 156 -0.42 -12.07 -16.49
N LEU A 157 0.25 -11.03 -16.99
CA LEU A 157 -0.20 -10.27 -18.17
C LEU A 157 -0.23 -11.13 -19.43
N CYS A 158 0.74 -12.04 -19.57
CA CYS A 158 0.88 -12.91 -20.73
C CYS A 158 0.20 -14.28 -20.54
N ALA A 159 -0.43 -14.53 -19.40
CA ALA A 159 -1.09 -15.80 -19.12
C ALA A 159 -2.15 -16.14 -20.19
N ARG A 160 -2.26 -17.41 -20.52
CA ARG A 160 -3.20 -17.92 -21.53
C ARG A 160 -4.17 -18.91 -20.89
N HIS A 161 -5.42 -18.85 -21.31
CA HIS A 161 -6.42 -19.87 -21.09
C HIS A 161 -6.83 -20.44 -22.42
N LYS A 162 -6.43 -21.70 -22.68
CA LYS A 162 -6.57 -22.28 -24.02
C LYS A 162 -5.87 -21.39 -25.08
N ASN A 163 -6.59 -20.88 -26.07
CA ASN A 163 -6.04 -20.08 -27.17
C ASN A 163 -6.25 -18.58 -27.02
N GLN A 164 -6.71 -18.11 -25.85
CA GLN A 164 -7.00 -16.68 -25.60
C GLN A 164 -6.30 -16.19 -24.33
N THR A 165 -6.42 -14.90 -24.01
CA THR A 165 -5.93 -14.32 -22.75
C THR A 165 -6.60 -15.00 -21.57
N ALA A 166 -5.86 -15.24 -20.51
CA ALA A 166 -6.42 -15.83 -19.29
C ALA A 166 -7.16 -14.82 -18.42
N ILE A 167 -6.96 -13.53 -18.68
CA ILE A 167 -7.56 -12.41 -17.95
C ILE A 167 -8.02 -11.39 -18.98
N ASP A 168 -9.30 -10.99 -18.90
CA ASP A 168 -9.87 -10.06 -19.87
C ASP A 168 -9.54 -8.61 -19.55
N LYS A 169 -9.50 -8.25 -18.25
CA LYS A 169 -9.35 -6.87 -17.80
C LYS A 169 -8.52 -6.75 -16.55
N PHE A 170 -7.75 -5.67 -16.47
CA PHE A 170 -6.93 -5.33 -15.30
C PHE A 170 -7.38 -4.03 -14.66
N ILE A 171 -7.44 -4.01 -13.33
CA ILE A 171 -7.54 -2.78 -12.54
C ILE A 171 -6.27 -2.70 -11.69
N PHE A 172 -5.49 -1.66 -11.90
CA PHE A 172 -4.31 -1.38 -11.10
C PHE A 172 -4.64 -0.29 -10.09
N ILE A 173 -4.47 -0.60 -8.80
CA ILE A 173 -4.66 0.33 -7.69
C ILE A 173 -3.29 0.63 -7.10
N GLY A 174 -2.92 1.89 -6.99
CA GLY A 174 -1.59 2.25 -6.48
C GLY A 174 -1.45 3.75 -6.22
N ASP A 175 -0.26 4.15 -5.83
CA ASP A 175 0.10 5.54 -5.68
C ASP A 175 1.58 5.76 -6.03
N HIS A 176 1.83 6.29 -7.22
CA HIS A 176 3.17 6.56 -7.73
C HIS A 176 3.89 7.75 -7.04
N LYS A 177 3.23 8.40 -6.08
CA LYS A 177 3.82 9.45 -5.23
C LYS A 177 4.25 8.92 -3.86
N GLN A 178 3.93 7.66 -3.54
CA GLN A 178 4.45 6.95 -2.38
C GLN A 178 5.77 6.25 -2.73
N LEU A 179 6.30 5.46 -1.80
CA LEU A 179 7.55 4.73 -2.01
C LEU A 179 7.47 3.85 -3.26
N PRO A 180 8.46 3.94 -4.15
CA PRO A 180 8.52 3.12 -5.35
C PRO A 180 8.83 1.66 -5.02
N ALA A 181 8.79 0.81 -6.03
CA ALA A 181 9.29 -0.56 -5.95
C ALA A 181 10.76 -0.60 -5.53
N VAL A 182 11.15 -1.62 -4.78
CA VAL A 182 12.56 -1.84 -4.42
C VAL A 182 13.32 -2.29 -5.67
N VAL A 183 14.33 -1.52 -6.04
CA VAL A 183 15.16 -1.77 -7.22
C VAL A 183 16.59 -2.04 -6.79
N GLN A 184 17.19 -3.09 -7.32
CA GLN A 184 18.59 -3.46 -7.05
C GLN A 184 19.55 -2.90 -8.08
N GLN A 185 19.09 -2.68 -9.32
CA GLN A 185 19.90 -2.12 -10.40
C GLN A 185 20.19 -0.63 -10.19
N SER A 186 21.36 -0.22 -10.62
CA SER A 186 21.72 1.19 -10.70
C SER A 186 20.90 1.92 -11.79
N GLU A 187 20.84 3.24 -11.71
CA GLU A 187 20.18 4.05 -12.72
C GLU A 187 20.71 3.78 -14.13
N ARG A 188 22.03 3.68 -14.25
CA ARG A 188 22.69 3.43 -15.55
C ARG A 188 22.32 2.08 -16.18
N GLU A 189 22.11 1.05 -15.36
CA GLU A 189 21.73 -0.29 -15.80
C GLU A 189 20.24 -0.42 -16.13
N SER A 190 19.45 0.54 -15.73
CA SER A 190 17.98 0.52 -15.83
C SER A 190 17.45 1.34 -16.99
N ILE A 191 18.27 2.23 -17.57
CA ILE A 191 17.89 3.04 -18.73
C ILE A 191 17.70 2.15 -19.95
N VAL A 192 16.55 2.32 -20.62
CA VAL A 192 16.19 1.59 -21.82
C VAL A 192 16.63 2.39 -23.04
N SER A 193 17.36 1.73 -23.95
CA SER A 193 17.85 2.32 -25.20
C SER A 193 17.12 1.82 -26.46
N GLU A 194 16.39 0.71 -26.37
CA GLU A 194 15.66 0.10 -27.47
C GLU A 194 14.50 0.98 -27.95
N PRO A 195 14.49 1.43 -29.22
CA PRO A 195 13.47 2.36 -29.71
C PRO A 195 12.03 1.85 -29.57
N GLU A 196 11.81 0.55 -29.77
CA GLU A 196 10.47 -0.07 -29.65
C GLU A 196 9.95 -0.02 -28.21
N LEU A 197 10.81 -0.20 -27.21
CA LEU A 197 10.45 -0.11 -25.80
C LEU A 197 10.20 1.36 -25.39
N ILE A 198 11.03 2.28 -25.86
CA ILE A 198 10.84 3.72 -25.64
C ILE A 198 9.51 4.18 -26.25
N LYS A 199 9.15 3.67 -27.43
CA LYS A 199 7.89 4.00 -28.11
C LYS A 199 6.65 3.62 -27.29
N ILE A 200 6.70 2.54 -26.53
CA ILE A 200 5.64 2.14 -25.60
C ILE A 200 5.80 2.78 -24.21
N GLY A 201 6.67 3.78 -24.07
CA GLY A 201 6.87 4.54 -22.84
C GLY A 201 7.77 3.89 -21.79
N MET A 202 8.47 2.78 -22.14
CA MET A 202 9.43 2.15 -21.25
C MET A 202 10.80 2.81 -21.44
N SER A 203 11.12 3.79 -20.61
CA SER A 203 12.40 4.52 -20.61
C SER A 203 13.35 4.11 -19.49
N ASP A 204 12.81 3.53 -18.43
CA ASP A 204 13.55 3.10 -17.23
C ASP A 204 12.87 1.91 -16.60
N CYS A 205 13.61 0.79 -16.46
CA CYS A 205 13.09 -0.46 -15.89
C CYS A 205 12.83 -0.38 -14.37
N ARG A 206 13.21 0.71 -13.71
CA ARG A 206 12.90 0.97 -12.28
C ARG A 206 11.46 1.44 -12.08
N ASN A 207 10.78 1.89 -13.14
CA ASN A 207 9.40 2.32 -13.06
C ASN A 207 8.46 1.12 -13.01
N SER A 208 7.41 1.22 -12.20
CA SER A 208 6.32 0.25 -12.23
C SER A 208 5.50 0.38 -13.53
N LEU A 209 4.85 -0.71 -13.95
CA LEU A 209 3.87 -0.65 -15.04
C LEU A 209 2.79 0.41 -14.76
N PHE A 210 2.34 0.52 -13.50
CA PHE A 210 1.36 1.50 -13.06
C PHE A 210 1.80 2.94 -13.38
N GLU A 211 3.02 3.30 -13.02
CA GLU A 211 3.56 4.64 -13.29
C GLU A 211 3.77 4.88 -14.78
N ARG A 212 4.30 3.89 -15.50
CA ARG A 212 4.49 3.97 -16.94
C ARG A 212 3.17 4.24 -17.68
N LEU A 213 2.12 3.50 -17.36
CA LEU A 213 0.80 3.68 -17.96
C LEU A 213 0.19 5.06 -17.64
N ILE A 214 0.34 5.55 -16.40
CA ILE A 214 -0.08 6.92 -16.04
C ILE A 214 0.64 7.96 -16.91
N ASN A 215 1.96 7.82 -17.07
CA ASN A 215 2.76 8.77 -17.84
C ASN A 215 2.38 8.76 -19.33
N ILE A 216 2.10 7.59 -19.89
CA ILE A 216 1.62 7.46 -21.27
C ILE A 216 0.27 8.14 -21.45
N GLN A 217 -0.69 7.88 -20.58
CA GLN A 217 -2.03 8.46 -20.67
C GLN A 217 -1.99 9.99 -20.55
N LYS A 218 -1.21 10.51 -19.59
CA LYS A 218 -1.00 11.95 -19.46
C LYS A 218 -0.38 12.59 -20.71
N LYS A 219 0.63 11.92 -21.29
CA LYS A 219 1.29 12.39 -22.52
C LYS A 219 0.32 12.41 -23.71
N ASN A 220 -0.59 11.46 -23.78
CA ASN A 220 -1.58 11.36 -24.85
C ASN A 220 -2.81 12.27 -24.64
N GLY A 221 -2.88 12.99 -23.51
CA GLY A 221 -4.03 13.83 -23.17
C GLY A 221 -5.32 13.04 -22.88
N SER A 222 -5.23 11.75 -22.62
CA SER A 222 -6.36 10.88 -22.32
C SER A 222 -6.31 10.50 -20.84
N GLU A 223 -7.33 10.93 -20.08
CA GLU A 223 -7.49 10.59 -18.67
C GLU A 223 -8.66 9.62 -18.42
N ASP A 224 -9.26 9.09 -19.48
CA ASP A 224 -10.47 8.24 -19.37
C ASP A 224 -10.23 6.95 -18.57
N PHE A 225 -8.99 6.45 -18.62
CA PHE A 225 -8.58 5.22 -17.94
C PHE A 225 -7.92 5.46 -16.58
N ILE A 226 -7.86 6.73 -16.11
CA ILE A 226 -7.26 7.12 -14.83
C ILE A 226 -8.30 7.78 -13.95
N HIS A 227 -8.32 7.41 -12.69
CA HIS A 227 -9.08 8.13 -11.67
C HIS A 227 -8.27 8.26 -10.39
N MET A 228 -8.37 9.40 -9.72
CA MET A 228 -7.71 9.65 -8.44
C MET A 228 -8.76 9.77 -7.33
N LEU A 229 -8.58 9.00 -6.26
CA LEU A 229 -9.30 9.20 -5.02
C LEU A 229 -8.77 10.45 -4.31
N PHE A 230 -9.65 11.35 -3.89
CA PHE A 230 -9.23 12.62 -3.30
C PHE A 230 -9.74 12.85 -1.87
N LYS A 231 -10.68 12.04 -1.37
CA LYS A 231 -11.17 12.14 0.00
C LYS A 231 -10.36 11.23 0.93
N GLN A 232 -9.64 11.80 1.88
CA GLN A 232 -8.84 11.05 2.84
C GLN A 232 -9.44 11.12 4.25
N GLY A 233 -9.48 9.99 4.96
CA GLY A 233 -10.00 9.86 6.32
C GLY A 233 -8.95 9.47 7.35
N ARG A 234 -7.67 9.42 6.99
CA ARG A 234 -6.60 8.95 7.88
C ARG A 234 -5.97 10.08 8.70
N MET A 235 -5.56 11.14 8.05
CA MET A 235 -4.73 12.18 8.64
C MET A 235 -5.54 13.42 8.98
N HIS A 236 -5.18 14.07 10.11
CA HIS A 236 -5.63 15.44 10.36
C HIS A 236 -5.20 16.36 9.19
N PRO A 237 -5.99 17.40 8.82
CA PRO A 237 -5.66 18.30 7.72
C PRO A 237 -4.28 18.94 7.84
N GLU A 238 -3.87 19.37 9.05
CA GLU A 238 -2.53 19.93 9.29
C GLU A 238 -1.41 18.94 8.99
N ILE A 239 -1.59 17.64 9.31
CA ILE A 239 -0.60 16.61 9.02
C ILE A 239 -0.52 16.34 7.51
N SER A 240 -1.67 16.29 6.84
CA SER A 240 -1.73 16.01 5.41
C SER A 240 -1.36 17.21 4.52
N SER A 241 -1.32 18.44 5.07
CA SER A 241 -1.11 19.67 4.28
C SER A 241 0.17 19.63 3.46
N PHE A 242 1.28 19.23 4.07
CA PHE A 242 2.58 19.14 3.41
C PHE A 242 2.55 18.18 2.21
N SER A 243 2.13 16.93 2.44
CA SER A 243 2.07 15.94 1.36
C SER A 243 1.05 16.31 0.29
N ASN A 244 -0.07 16.91 0.66
CA ASN A 244 -1.10 17.38 -0.26
C ASN A 244 -0.59 18.49 -1.18
N GLU A 245 0.17 19.42 -0.63
CA GLU A 245 0.74 20.52 -1.42
C GLU A 245 1.83 20.06 -2.38
N ILE A 246 2.77 19.24 -1.90
CA ILE A 246 3.96 18.84 -2.66
C ILE A 246 3.64 17.75 -3.70
N PHE A 247 2.79 16.76 -3.36
CA PHE A 247 2.61 15.57 -4.19
C PHE A 247 1.24 15.45 -4.86
N TYR A 248 0.20 16.10 -4.30
CA TYR A 248 -1.19 15.89 -4.77
C TYR A 248 -1.87 17.18 -5.22
N GLU A 249 -1.11 18.25 -5.53
CA GLU A 249 -1.64 19.48 -6.13
C GLU A 249 -2.81 20.09 -5.33
N LYS A 250 -2.80 19.94 -4.00
CA LYS A 250 -3.88 20.37 -3.08
C LYS A 250 -5.25 19.71 -3.34
N LYS A 251 -5.25 18.57 -4.06
CA LYS A 251 -6.48 17.86 -4.43
C LYS A 251 -7.08 17.03 -3.29
N LEU A 252 -6.27 16.64 -2.28
CA LEU A 252 -6.76 15.84 -1.16
C LEU A 252 -7.66 16.67 -0.24
N LYS A 253 -8.84 16.12 0.07
CA LYS A 253 -9.82 16.73 0.97
C LYS A 253 -10.07 15.83 2.16
N PRO A 254 -10.12 16.34 3.39
CA PRO A 254 -10.48 15.53 4.55
C PRO A 254 -11.95 15.09 4.45
N ILE A 255 -12.21 13.88 4.96
CA ILE A 255 -13.55 13.47 5.36
C ILE A 255 -13.71 14.01 6.80
N PRO A 256 -14.74 14.79 7.16
CA PRO A 256 -14.81 15.44 8.47
C PRO A 256 -15.09 14.42 9.59
N LEU A 257 -14.13 13.50 9.81
CA LEU A 257 -14.17 12.52 10.88
C LEU A 257 -13.74 13.18 12.20
N LYS A 258 -14.19 12.64 13.33
CA LYS A 258 -13.94 13.22 14.66
C LYS A 258 -12.47 13.58 14.88
N HIS A 259 -11.54 12.65 14.63
CA HIS A 259 -10.10 12.89 14.82
C HIS A 259 -9.50 13.92 13.84
N GLN A 260 -10.17 14.21 12.71
CA GLN A 260 -9.74 15.24 11.75
C GLN A 260 -10.24 16.65 12.13
N LEU A 261 -11.20 16.72 13.05
CA LEU A 261 -11.78 17.97 13.58
C LEU A 261 -11.25 18.30 14.98
N GLU A 262 -10.49 17.41 15.60
CA GLU A 262 -9.94 17.61 16.92
C GLU A 262 -8.96 18.78 16.95
N ILE A 263 -9.12 19.67 17.93
CA ILE A 263 -8.15 20.73 18.22
C ILE A 263 -6.97 20.11 18.98
N LEU A 264 -5.75 20.51 18.63
CA LEU A 264 -4.57 20.10 19.37
C LEU A 264 -4.68 20.63 20.80
N HIS A 265 -4.72 19.74 21.76
CA HIS A 265 -4.78 20.07 23.17
C HIS A 265 -3.62 19.39 23.92
N CYS A 266 -2.77 20.21 24.51
CA CYS A 266 -1.73 19.75 25.41
C CYS A 266 -2.05 20.29 26.82
N PRO A 267 -2.33 19.41 27.79
CA PRO A 267 -2.93 19.87 29.07
C PRO A 267 -1.98 20.70 29.94
N ILE A 268 -0.73 20.32 30.03
CA ILE A 268 0.27 21.03 30.87
C ILE A 268 1.63 20.94 30.20
N TYR A 269 2.23 22.08 29.86
CA TYR A 269 3.58 22.16 29.33
C TYR A 269 4.22 23.51 29.71
N ASP A 270 5.56 23.51 29.75
CA ASP A 270 6.31 24.74 29.98
C ASP A 270 6.46 25.53 28.67
N LYS A 271 5.77 26.67 28.59
CA LYS A 271 5.81 27.54 27.41
C LYS A 271 7.19 28.17 27.17
N SER A 272 8.03 28.25 28.20
CA SER A 272 9.38 28.78 28.10
C SER A 272 10.36 27.73 27.52
N ASP A 273 10.06 26.43 27.63
CA ASP A 273 10.79 25.36 26.98
C ASP A 273 10.39 25.28 25.50
N GLY A 274 11.33 25.68 24.62
CA GLY A 274 11.08 25.74 23.19
C GLY A 274 10.64 24.40 22.57
N LEU A 275 11.12 23.27 23.09
CA LEU A 275 10.77 21.95 22.57
C LEU A 275 9.37 21.51 23.02
N GLN A 276 9.03 21.77 24.31
CA GLN A 276 7.68 21.52 24.80
C GLN A 276 6.65 22.39 24.06
N ASN A 277 6.97 23.68 23.86
CA ASN A 277 6.11 24.58 23.12
C ASN A 277 5.91 24.14 21.68
N LEU A 278 6.98 23.67 20.98
CA LEU A 278 6.88 23.14 19.63
C LEU A 278 5.92 21.96 19.55
N ILE A 279 6.09 20.95 20.42
CA ILE A 279 5.27 19.74 20.45
C ILE A 279 3.81 20.06 20.82
N ALA A 280 3.60 20.97 21.76
CA ALA A 280 2.27 21.33 22.24
C ALA A 280 1.47 22.17 21.25
N SER A 281 2.13 22.90 20.35
CA SER A 281 1.50 23.88 19.46
C SER A 281 1.35 23.40 18.01
N HIS A 282 2.02 22.34 17.59
CA HIS A 282 2.07 21.91 16.19
C HIS A 282 1.84 20.42 16.04
N ARG A 283 1.00 20.03 15.09
CA ARG A 283 0.80 18.61 14.69
C ARG A 283 1.87 18.14 13.71
N LEU A 284 2.50 19.06 13.00
CA LEU A 284 3.56 18.80 12.06
C LEU A 284 4.69 19.82 12.27
N ALA A 285 5.90 19.35 12.51
CA ALA A 285 7.07 20.19 12.67
C ALA A 285 8.26 19.61 11.90
N PHE A 286 9.05 20.46 11.30
CA PHE A 286 10.31 20.10 10.66
C PHE A 286 11.47 20.62 11.51
N ILE A 287 12.30 19.70 12.01
CA ILE A 287 13.44 20.03 12.85
C ILE A 287 14.74 19.70 12.09
N VAL A 288 15.52 20.73 11.80
CA VAL A 288 16.76 20.59 11.06
C VAL A 288 17.82 19.90 11.92
N SER A 289 18.45 18.84 11.41
CA SER A 289 19.63 18.23 11.97
C SER A 289 20.91 18.68 11.25
N LYS A 290 22.05 18.57 11.93
CA LYS A 290 23.36 18.78 11.30
C LYS A 290 23.88 17.46 10.77
N GLY A 291 24.60 17.52 9.64
CA GLY A 291 25.35 16.35 9.17
C GLY A 291 26.39 15.93 10.18
N ASP A 292 26.56 14.62 10.35
CA ASP A 292 27.64 14.08 11.20
C ASP A 292 28.99 14.28 10.48
N LYS A 293 29.94 14.91 11.17
CA LYS A 293 31.28 15.15 10.60
C LYS A 293 32.12 13.89 10.47
N ASN A 294 31.88 12.91 11.37
CA ASN A 294 32.58 11.63 11.39
C ASN A 294 31.55 10.51 11.63
N PRO A 295 30.73 10.17 10.64
CA PRO A 295 29.71 9.17 10.80
C PRO A 295 30.34 7.79 10.96
N ILE A 296 29.76 6.96 11.82
CA ILE A 296 30.12 5.53 11.97
C ILE A 296 29.84 4.80 10.65
N SER A 297 28.86 5.26 9.90
CA SER A 297 28.45 4.77 8.60
C SER A 297 27.75 5.92 7.85
N ASP A 298 27.78 5.90 6.53
CA ASP A 298 27.01 6.78 5.64
C ASP A 298 25.48 6.69 5.86
N LYS A 299 25.05 5.66 6.58
CA LYS A 299 23.64 5.36 6.94
C LYS A 299 23.31 5.70 8.39
N THR A 300 24.10 6.55 9.05
CA THR A 300 23.89 6.99 10.43
C THR A 300 24.08 8.50 10.57
N ASN A 301 23.30 9.12 11.46
CA ASN A 301 23.45 10.52 11.87
C ASN A 301 23.26 10.64 13.38
N LYS A 302 24.33 11.01 14.08
CA LYS A 302 24.34 11.12 15.54
C LYS A 302 23.51 12.31 16.03
N ASP A 303 23.54 13.45 15.33
CA ASP A 303 22.76 14.64 15.72
C ASP A 303 21.23 14.34 15.64
N GLU A 304 20.80 13.61 14.61
CA GLU A 304 19.41 13.14 14.53
C GLU A 304 19.05 12.23 15.70
N ALA A 305 19.88 11.26 16.05
CA ALA A 305 19.60 10.35 17.14
C ALA A 305 19.48 11.08 18.49
N ILE A 306 20.34 12.09 18.73
CA ILE A 306 20.27 12.94 19.93
C ILE A 306 18.98 13.76 19.94
N ARG A 307 18.60 14.35 18.82
CA ARG A 307 17.36 15.15 18.70
C ARG A 307 16.12 14.29 18.90
N ILE A 308 16.10 13.10 18.30
CA ILE A 308 15.01 12.13 18.50
C ILE A 308 14.90 11.73 19.97
N SER A 309 16.00 11.45 20.65
CA SER A 309 15.97 11.12 22.06
C SER A 309 15.47 12.28 22.93
N ALA A 310 15.86 13.52 22.62
CA ALA A 310 15.37 14.72 23.30
C ALA A 310 13.85 14.93 23.08
N LEU A 311 13.36 14.73 21.83
CA LEU A 311 11.93 14.78 21.51
C LEU A 311 11.15 13.73 22.29
N LEU A 312 11.61 12.50 22.32
CA LEU A 312 10.98 11.40 23.06
C LEU A 312 10.91 11.67 24.56
N LYS A 313 11.99 12.20 25.13
CA LYS A 313 12.02 12.63 26.54
C LYS A 313 10.98 13.71 26.79
N THR A 314 10.87 14.69 25.90
CA THR A 314 9.91 15.80 26.02
C THR A 314 8.48 15.28 25.90
N ILE A 315 8.17 14.41 24.91
CA ILE A 315 6.86 13.79 24.78
C ILE A 315 6.49 13.00 26.04
N TYR A 316 7.44 12.22 26.58
CA TYR A 316 7.23 11.50 27.83
C TYR A 316 6.96 12.46 29.00
N THR A 317 7.72 13.54 29.12
CA THR A 317 7.58 14.51 30.23
C THR A 317 6.22 15.19 30.22
N ILE A 318 5.76 15.65 29.07
CA ILE A 318 4.45 16.29 28.90
C ILE A 318 3.29 15.33 29.21
N ASN A 319 3.46 14.04 28.85
CA ASN A 319 2.40 13.04 28.97
C ASN A 319 2.64 12.03 30.10
N LYS A 320 3.50 12.33 31.06
CA LYS A 320 4.02 11.37 32.05
C LYS A 320 2.95 10.46 32.67
N ASN A 321 1.79 11.01 33.02
CA ASN A 321 0.70 10.27 33.68
C ASN A 321 -0.13 9.40 32.72
N ASN A 322 -0.07 9.68 31.40
CA ASN A 322 -0.86 9.01 30.36
C ASN A 322 0.01 8.49 29.23
N PHE A 323 1.33 8.44 29.43
CA PHE A 323 2.24 7.99 28.38
C PHE A 323 2.02 6.51 28.06
N ASN A 324 1.71 6.25 26.80
CA ASN A 324 1.59 4.90 26.27
C ASN A 324 2.63 4.70 25.16
N PRO A 325 3.64 3.82 25.32
CA PRO A 325 4.67 3.59 24.31
C PRO A 325 4.12 3.11 22.98
N GLN A 326 2.93 2.49 22.95
CA GLN A 326 2.28 2.01 21.71
C GLN A 326 1.74 3.16 20.85
N THR A 327 1.62 4.38 21.37
CA THR A 327 1.17 5.55 20.62
C THR A 327 2.30 6.37 20.02
N VAL A 328 3.55 5.96 20.27
CA VAL A 328 4.77 6.64 19.79
C VAL A 328 5.54 5.70 18.88
N GLY A 329 5.86 6.16 17.68
CA GLY A 329 6.70 5.44 16.74
C GLY A 329 7.82 6.33 16.18
N VAL A 330 8.98 5.71 15.92
CA VAL A 330 10.09 6.33 15.21
C VAL A 330 10.33 5.57 13.92
N ILE A 331 10.30 6.27 12.80
CA ILE A 331 10.56 5.70 11.47
C ILE A 331 11.88 6.25 10.97
N VAL A 332 12.76 5.38 10.52
CA VAL A 332 14.09 5.74 10.00
C VAL A 332 14.33 5.14 8.62
N PRO A 333 15.14 5.79 7.78
CA PRO A 333 15.44 5.26 6.45
C PRO A 333 16.36 4.02 6.48
N TYR A 334 17.19 3.86 7.53
CA TYR A 334 18.20 2.81 7.58
C TYR A 334 18.24 2.08 8.92
N ARG A 335 18.41 0.75 8.88
CA ARG A 335 18.49 -0.09 10.10
C ARG A 335 19.64 0.31 11.05
N ASN A 336 20.77 0.77 10.52
CA ASN A 336 21.91 1.21 11.33
C ASN A 336 21.54 2.40 12.25
N GLN A 337 20.63 3.28 11.80
CA GLN A 337 20.14 4.41 12.60
C GLN A 337 19.31 3.95 13.81
N ILE A 338 18.61 2.82 13.71
CA ILE A 338 17.83 2.24 14.83
C ILE A 338 18.73 1.97 16.04
N ALA A 339 19.88 1.32 15.80
CA ALA A 339 20.81 0.98 16.87
C ALA A 339 21.35 2.24 17.59
N LEU A 340 21.64 3.29 16.81
CA LEU A 340 22.13 4.56 17.33
C LEU A 340 21.06 5.27 18.17
N ILE A 341 19.83 5.35 17.69
CA ILE A 341 18.70 5.94 18.43
C ILE A 341 18.43 5.17 19.73
N ARG A 342 18.41 3.83 19.68
CA ARG A 342 18.23 3.01 20.89
C ARG A 342 19.34 3.25 21.93
N LYS A 343 20.58 3.46 21.48
CA LYS A 343 21.70 3.81 22.36
C LYS A 343 21.45 5.14 23.07
N GLU A 344 21.02 6.17 22.34
CA GLU A 344 20.74 7.50 22.91
C GLU A 344 19.53 7.45 23.88
N ILE A 345 18.48 6.70 23.54
CA ILE A 345 17.30 6.50 24.41
C ILE A 345 17.71 5.81 25.73
N LYS A 346 18.57 4.80 25.66
CA LYS A 346 19.03 4.08 26.86
C LYS A 346 19.73 5.00 27.86
N GLN A 347 20.44 6.03 27.40
CA GLN A 347 21.12 7.00 28.26
C GLN A 347 20.13 7.89 29.06
N LEU A 348 18.87 7.99 28.61
CA LEU A 348 17.84 8.76 29.32
C LEU A 348 17.38 8.08 30.62
N ASN A 349 17.63 6.79 30.79
CA ASN A 349 17.18 6.00 31.96
C ASN A 349 15.66 6.09 32.20
N ILE A 350 14.85 6.11 31.13
CA ILE A 350 13.38 6.13 31.17
C ILE A 350 12.87 4.78 30.62
N PRO A 351 12.48 3.81 31.47
CA PRO A 351 12.08 2.48 31.04
C PRO A 351 10.99 2.48 29.99
N ALA A 352 9.96 3.32 30.13
CA ALA A 352 8.83 3.41 29.22
C ALA A 352 9.23 3.76 27.76
N LEU A 353 10.37 4.41 27.55
CA LEU A 353 10.87 4.71 26.20
C LEU A 353 11.57 3.52 25.53
N SER A 354 11.90 2.46 26.28
CA SER A 354 12.49 1.24 25.71
C SER A 354 11.48 0.44 24.89
N ASP A 355 10.20 0.59 25.18
CA ASP A 355 9.09 -0.17 24.61
C ASP A 355 8.47 0.50 23.36
N ILE A 356 8.96 1.67 22.96
CA ILE A 356 8.49 2.35 21.74
C ILE A 356 8.92 1.59 20.48
N THR A 357 8.11 1.64 19.47
CA THR A 357 8.44 1.07 18.15
C THR A 357 9.44 1.97 17.42
N ILE A 358 10.57 1.40 17.02
CA ILE A 358 11.55 2.04 16.14
C ILE A 358 11.82 1.09 15.00
N ASP A 359 11.46 1.47 13.77
CA ASP A 359 11.60 0.61 12.60
C ASP A 359 11.91 1.39 11.33
N THR A 360 12.19 0.67 10.25
CA THR A 360 12.32 1.24 8.91
C THR A 360 10.95 1.38 8.24
N VAL A 361 10.90 2.19 7.19
CA VAL A 361 9.65 2.46 6.44
C VAL A 361 9.06 1.21 5.78
N GLU A 362 9.88 0.20 5.51
CA GLU A 362 9.51 -1.00 4.76
C GLU A 362 8.88 -2.13 5.61
N ARG A 363 8.64 -1.89 6.88
CA ARG A 363 8.09 -2.92 7.80
C ARG A 363 6.65 -2.71 8.17
#